data_9cc1c861ef218b0550619ceba90804ea
#
_entry.id   9cc1c861ef218b0550619ceba90804ea
#
_cell.length_a   1.000
_cell.length_b   1.000
_cell.length_c   1.000
_cell.angle_alpha   90.00
_cell.angle_beta   90.00
_cell.angle_gamma   90.00
#
_symmetry.space_group_name_H-M   'P 1'
#
loop_
_entity.id
_entity.type
_entity.pdbx_description
1 polymer ?
#
loop_
_entity_poly.entity_id
_entity_poly.type
_entity_poly.pdbx_seq_one_letter_code
_entity_poly.pdbx_strand_id
1 'polypeptide(L)'
;MSLYKRISSTVVIMACLLSLGGASAHAESPNIIFILADDVGIGDIKCFYPASKVTTPNIDRLASQGMRFTQAYAPGATCSPSRYALISGAYPCRGPLRSDTAKSSSPLTISVDALTLPKFFQIQGYRTAHIGKWHLGFGENGITNWAGIIKPGALEIGFDYHFALPSNHNDGFKTYVENHHLLWLKEGISEISDKPTIDQLTRIRYDDEGDSTLTGKAIDFMQKNQDNPFFIYLALTATHTHITPHKKFRGTSEIGQLGDYINELDFHVGEIMGALDGFGLAENTIVFFSSDNGGALKDHSSAGKNLSLRDSSKQVAEKAKTAKTVANKKFGHRTNGDLRKGKGSNYEGGHRVPYIVRWPNRIASGSESDQIITLTDTLATVAGLMNQTLPESAGVDSFDLSQVMLGKKVDGPKRPGTILQTSRGALAFRQGNWKIRYPKPTVWDGEKATLPEMGPELYHLSKDPGEENDLASRQPERVETMSAHLLDVLNRGRSR
;
A
#
# COMPACT_ATOMS: atom_id res chain seq x y z
N MET A 1 -21.76 -74.48 -63.28
CA MET A 1 -20.56 -74.33 -62.44
C MET A 1 -20.08 -72.91 -62.59
N SER A 2 -20.42 -72.04 -61.69
CA SER A 2 -19.80 -70.72 -61.57
C SER A 2 -20.21 -70.16 -60.23
N LEU A 3 -19.23 -69.95 -59.37
CA LEU A 3 -19.36 -69.32 -58.01
C LEU A 3 -19.48 -67.83 -58.17
N TYR A 4 -20.61 -67.28 -57.76
CA TYR A 4 -20.75 -65.86 -57.55
C TYR A 4 -20.22 -65.48 -56.15
N LYS A 5 -19.09 -64.77 -56.10
CA LYS A 5 -18.62 -64.10 -54.92
C LYS A 5 -19.41 -62.81 -54.69
N ARG A 6 -20.15 -62.75 -53.60
CA ARG A 6 -20.76 -61.55 -53.13
C ARG A 6 -19.67 -60.66 -52.53
N ILE A 7 -19.47 -59.50 -53.10
CA ILE A 7 -18.66 -58.45 -52.54
C ILE A 7 -19.58 -57.63 -51.58
N SER A 8 -19.32 -57.75 -50.27
CA SER A 8 -19.97 -56.96 -49.26
C SER A 8 -19.30 -55.60 -49.19
N SER A 9 -20.02 -54.58 -49.64
CA SER A 9 -19.55 -53.15 -49.51
C SER A 9 -19.74 -52.71 -48.09
N THR A 10 -18.70 -52.80 -47.32
CA THR A 10 -18.63 -52.18 -45.99
C THR A 10 -18.40 -50.66 -46.16
N VAL A 11 -19.46 -49.88 -46.01
CA VAL A 11 -19.37 -48.41 -45.91
C VAL A 11 -18.74 -48.11 -44.60
N VAL A 12 -17.48 -47.71 -44.65
CA VAL A 12 -16.77 -47.11 -43.50
C VAL A 12 -17.30 -45.70 -43.38
N ILE A 13 -18.25 -45.50 -42.45
CA ILE A 13 -18.62 -44.18 -41.98
C ILE A 13 -17.47 -43.70 -41.08
N MET A 14 -16.57 -42.89 -41.64
CA MET A 14 -15.55 -42.17 -40.93
C MET A 14 -16.24 -41.04 -40.18
N ALA A 15 -16.68 -41.32 -38.93
CA ALA A 15 -17.15 -40.32 -38.01
C ALA A 15 -15.99 -39.38 -37.72
N CYS A 16 -15.97 -38.21 -38.33
CA CYS A 16 -15.19 -37.08 -37.87
C CYS A 16 -15.69 -36.72 -36.47
N LEU A 17 -15.08 -37.32 -35.46
CA LEU A 17 -15.06 -36.80 -34.10
C LEU A 17 -14.33 -35.45 -34.18
N LEU A 18 -15.09 -34.39 -34.48
CA LEU A 18 -14.74 -33.05 -34.06
C LEU A 18 -14.57 -33.12 -32.54
N SER A 19 -13.34 -33.36 -32.09
CA SER A 19 -12.94 -33.03 -30.75
C SER A 19 -13.18 -31.53 -30.59
N LEU A 20 -14.37 -31.19 -30.11
CA LEU A 20 -14.60 -30.00 -29.36
C LEU A 20 -13.66 -30.15 -28.16
N GLY A 21 -12.38 -29.78 -28.38
CA GLY A 21 -11.49 -29.39 -27.31
C GLY A 21 -12.23 -28.31 -26.56
N GLY A 22 -12.93 -28.71 -25.51
CA GLY A 22 -13.36 -27.78 -24.50
C GLY A 22 -12.09 -27.05 -24.08
N ALA A 23 -11.90 -25.86 -24.63
CA ALA A 23 -11.08 -24.87 -23.99
C ALA A 23 -11.67 -24.79 -22.58
N SER A 24 -11.06 -25.51 -21.65
CA SER A 24 -11.19 -25.23 -20.25
C SER A 24 -10.90 -23.76 -20.22
N ALA A 25 -11.90 -22.92 -20.02
CA ALA A 25 -11.73 -21.53 -19.72
C ALA A 25 -10.98 -21.56 -18.38
N HIS A 26 -9.65 -21.68 -18.41
CA HIS A 26 -8.82 -21.19 -17.35
C HIS A 26 -9.27 -19.75 -17.24
N ALA A 27 -10.01 -19.43 -16.17
CA ALA A 27 -10.32 -18.06 -15.85
C ALA A 27 -8.98 -17.35 -15.95
N GLU A 28 -8.84 -16.45 -16.93
CA GLU A 28 -7.59 -15.74 -17.17
C GLU A 28 -7.17 -15.15 -15.84
N SER A 29 -5.91 -15.38 -15.45
CA SER A 29 -5.38 -14.87 -14.19
C SER A 29 -5.58 -13.36 -14.17
N PRO A 30 -6.29 -12.78 -13.16
CA PRO A 30 -6.62 -11.36 -13.18
C PRO A 30 -5.36 -10.51 -13.05
N ASN A 31 -5.31 -9.39 -13.74
CA ASN A 31 -4.31 -8.36 -13.42
C ASN A 31 -4.57 -7.80 -12.02
N ILE A 32 -3.51 -7.38 -11.35
CA ILE A 32 -3.62 -6.77 -10.03
C ILE A 32 -2.91 -5.42 -10.01
N ILE A 33 -3.61 -4.39 -9.55
CA ILE A 33 -3.04 -3.08 -9.29
C ILE A 33 -3.30 -2.73 -7.82
N PHE A 34 -2.24 -2.46 -7.06
CA PHE A 34 -2.35 -1.91 -5.72
C PHE A 34 -1.90 -0.46 -5.76
N ILE A 35 -2.86 0.48 -5.64
CA ILE A 35 -2.60 1.92 -5.55
C ILE A 35 -2.48 2.26 -4.07
N LEU A 36 -1.30 2.72 -3.65
CA LEU A 36 -1.04 3.16 -2.28
C LEU A 36 -0.77 4.66 -2.26
N ALA A 37 -1.65 5.40 -1.61
CA ALA A 37 -1.46 6.82 -1.31
C ALA A 37 -0.53 7.01 -0.10
N ASP A 38 -0.05 8.22 0.11
CA ASP A 38 0.89 8.59 1.17
C ASP A 38 0.26 9.64 2.10
N ASP A 39 0.11 9.34 3.37
CA ASP A 39 -0.48 10.25 4.39
C ASP A 39 -1.96 10.59 4.18
N VAL A 40 -2.76 9.76 3.54
CA VAL A 40 -4.19 10.01 3.30
C VAL A 40 -5.03 9.41 4.42
N GLY A 41 -5.77 10.25 5.11
CA GLY A 41 -6.72 9.83 6.13
C GLY A 41 -8.12 9.51 5.55
N ILE A 42 -8.94 8.84 6.35
CA ILE A 42 -10.33 8.53 5.93
C ILE A 42 -11.17 9.79 5.67
N GLY A 43 -10.85 10.90 6.34
CA GLY A 43 -11.55 12.18 6.18
C GLY A 43 -11.17 12.94 4.90
N ASP A 44 -10.13 12.52 4.21
CA ASP A 44 -9.72 13.09 2.92
C ASP A 44 -10.55 12.51 1.76
N ILE A 45 -11.21 11.37 1.95
CA ILE A 45 -11.95 10.64 0.90
C ILE A 45 -13.45 10.71 1.18
N LYS A 46 -14.20 11.24 0.19
CA LYS A 46 -15.63 11.56 0.36
C LYS A 46 -16.49 10.34 0.69
N CYS A 47 -16.26 9.19 0.05
CA CYS A 47 -17.03 7.96 0.31
C CYS A 47 -16.77 7.35 1.68
N PHE A 48 -15.66 7.67 2.38
CA PHE A 48 -15.41 7.24 3.76
C PHE A 48 -15.87 8.25 4.80
N TYR A 49 -15.84 9.53 4.47
CA TYR A 49 -16.26 10.60 5.37
C TYR A 49 -17.10 11.63 4.59
N PRO A 50 -18.45 11.50 4.61
CA PRO A 50 -19.35 12.38 3.85
C PRO A 50 -19.20 13.86 4.15
N ALA A 51 -18.68 14.22 5.34
CA ALA A 51 -18.38 15.60 5.72
C ALA A 51 -17.02 16.11 5.18
N SER A 52 -16.28 15.30 4.41
CA SER A 52 -15.04 15.73 3.75
C SER A 52 -15.30 17.00 2.92
N LYS A 53 -14.37 17.95 3.01
CA LYS A 53 -14.43 19.21 2.26
C LYS A 53 -13.74 19.13 0.90
N VAL A 54 -13.28 17.95 0.51
CA VAL A 54 -12.72 17.65 -0.80
C VAL A 54 -13.60 16.62 -1.49
N THR A 55 -13.80 16.78 -2.78
CA THR A 55 -14.50 15.80 -3.61
C THR A 55 -13.48 14.84 -4.23
N THR A 56 -13.81 13.54 -4.24
CA THR A 56 -12.94 12.49 -4.77
C THR A 56 -13.73 11.58 -5.74
N PRO A 57 -14.22 12.14 -6.87
CA PRO A 57 -15.20 11.46 -7.73
C PRO A 57 -14.67 10.15 -8.34
N ASN A 58 -13.38 10.04 -8.63
CA ASN A 58 -12.79 8.83 -9.22
C ASN A 58 -12.59 7.74 -8.16
N ILE A 59 -12.12 8.10 -6.97
CA ILE A 59 -11.99 7.17 -5.83
C ILE A 59 -13.39 6.74 -5.36
N ASP A 60 -14.36 7.65 -5.32
CA ASP A 60 -15.75 7.35 -4.97
C ASP A 60 -16.39 6.42 -6.03
N ARG A 61 -16.07 6.62 -7.32
CA ARG A 61 -16.48 5.70 -8.40
C ARG A 61 -15.85 4.31 -8.22
N LEU A 62 -14.55 4.23 -7.91
CA LEU A 62 -13.88 2.97 -7.62
C LEU A 62 -14.57 2.23 -6.46
N ALA A 63 -14.92 2.94 -5.39
CA ALA A 63 -15.66 2.40 -4.25
C ALA A 63 -17.07 1.93 -4.62
N SER A 64 -17.79 2.70 -5.44
CA SER A 64 -19.14 2.34 -5.89
C SER A 64 -19.17 1.12 -6.83
N GLN A 65 -18.06 0.83 -7.51
CA GLN A 65 -17.86 -0.32 -8.39
C GLN A 65 -17.25 -1.53 -7.68
N GLY A 66 -16.94 -1.43 -6.39
CA GLY A 66 -16.27 -2.45 -5.60
C GLY A 66 -16.78 -2.53 -4.18
N MET A 67 -15.91 -2.93 -3.26
CA MET A 67 -16.15 -3.04 -1.81
C MET A 67 -15.28 -2.05 -1.04
N ARG A 68 -15.88 -1.40 -0.03
CA ARG A 68 -15.17 -0.60 0.99
C ARG A 68 -15.01 -1.39 2.27
N PHE A 69 -13.85 -1.29 2.90
CA PHE A 69 -13.64 -1.78 4.26
C PHE A 69 -13.67 -0.62 5.25
N THR A 70 -14.63 -0.64 6.18
CA THR A 70 -14.79 0.42 7.20
C THR A 70 -13.82 0.27 8.37
N GLN A 71 -13.20 -0.91 8.50
CA GLN A 71 -12.26 -1.26 9.57
C GLN A 71 -10.88 -1.64 9.01
N ALA A 72 -10.33 -0.79 8.13
CA ALA A 72 -9.04 -1.03 7.49
C ALA A 72 -7.90 -0.31 8.21
N TYR A 73 -6.74 -0.97 8.33
CA TYR A 73 -5.59 -0.49 9.08
C TYR A 73 -4.28 -0.57 8.32
N ALA A 74 -3.51 0.48 8.41
CA ALA A 74 -2.08 0.44 8.19
C ALA A 74 -1.40 -0.03 9.49
N PRO A 75 -0.61 -1.12 9.49
CA PRO A 75 0.01 -1.65 10.71
C PRO A 75 1.07 -0.72 11.28
N GLY A 76 1.70 0.11 10.44
CA GLY A 76 2.58 1.21 10.85
C GLY A 76 1.84 2.56 10.83
N ALA A 77 2.06 3.40 11.84
CA ALA A 77 1.58 4.79 11.82
C ALA A 77 2.43 5.71 10.93
N THR A 78 3.36 5.15 10.17
CA THR A 78 4.29 5.83 9.26
C THR A 78 4.63 4.97 8.06
N CYS A 79 5.16 5.61 7.02
CA CYS A 79 5.34 5.06 5.66
C CYS A 79 6.08 3.71 5.59
N SER A 80 7.39 3.66 5.94
CA SER A 80 8.23 2.45 5.75
C SER A 80 7.67 1.21 6.46
N PRO A 81 7.24 1.27 7.73
CA PRO A 81 6.67 0.12 8.42
C PRO A 81 5.46 -0.47 7.71
N SER A 82 4.56 0.36 7.20
CA SER A 82 3.36 -0.13 6.50
C SER A 82 3.68 -0.69 5.12
N ARG A 83 4.63 -0.08 4.40
CA ARG A 83 5.12 -0.58 3.10
C ARG A 83 5.82 -1.92 3.25
N TYR A 84 6.63 -2.07 4.33
CA TYR A 84 7.20 -3.36 4.71
C TYR A 84 6.12 -4.42 4.92
N ALA A 85 5.09 -4.10 5.69
CA ALA A 85 4.01 -5.03 6.00
C ALA A 85 3.19 -5.44 4.78
N LEU A 86 2.90 -4.50 3.86
CA LEU A 86 2.23 -4.77 2.60
C LEU A 86 2.99 -5.79 1.75
N ILE A 87 4.31 -5.62 1.64
CA ILE A 87 5.17 -6.45 0.78
C ILE A 87 5.48 -7.80 1.41
N SER A 88 5.76 -7.83 2.73
CA SER A 88 6.21 -9.03 3.43
C SER A 88 5.09 -9.91 4.01
N GLY A 89 3.90 -9.34 4.24
CA GLY A 89 2.84 -10.01 4.97
C GLY A 89 3.16 -10.23 6.45
N ALA A 90 4.07 -9.42 7.02
CA ALA A 90 4.47 -9.49 8.43
C ALA A 90 4.35 -8.12 9.11
N TYR A 91 4.07 -8.11 10.43
CA TYR A 91 4.05 -6.85 11.17
C TYR A 91 5.44 -6.20 11.23
N PRO A 92 5.54 -4.86 11.19
CA PRO A 92 6.83 -4.17 11.19
C PRO A 92 7.71 -4.50 12.40
N CYS A 93 7.11 -4.80 13.54
CA CYS A 93 7.82 -5.17 14.77
C CYS A 93 8.61 -6.49 14.66
N ARG A 94 8.39 -7.29 13.62
CA ARG A 94 9.14 -8.54 13.39
C ARG A 94 10.43 -8.33 12.60
N GLY A 95 10.57 -7.18 11.95
CA GLY A 95 11.70 -6.87 11.09
C GLY A 95 12.57 -5.73 11.63
N PRO A 96 13.45 -5.19 10.78
CA PRO A 96 14.38 -4.11 11.17
C PRO A 96 13.69 -2.77 11.45
N LEU A 97 12.38 -2.65 11.14
CA LEU A 97 11.60 -1.43 11.34
C LEU A 97 10.85 -1.41 12.68
N ARG A 98 11.35 -2.10 13.69
CA ARG A 98 10.72 -2.17 15.04
C ARG A 98 10.53 -0.81 15.71
N SER A 99 11.42 0.15 15.43
CA SER A 99 11.41 1.45 16.11
C SER A 99 11.89 2.61 15.24
N ASP A 100 11.98 2.40 13.93
CA ASP A 100 12.46 3.43 12.99
C ASP A 100 11.76 3.33 11.62
N THR A 101 12.11 4.26 10.74
CA THR A 101 11.75 4.26 9.33
C THR A 101 13.02 4.12 8.49
N ALA A 102 12.94 3.39 7.38
CA ALA A 102 14.06 3.30 6.46
C ALA A 102 14.42 4.67 5.89
N LYS A 103 15.70 4.92 5.70
CA LYS A 103 16.23 6.06 4.94
C LYS A 103 16.59 5.60 3.54
N SER A 104 16.84 6.53 2.63
CA SER A 104 17.38 6.18 1.31
C SER A 104 18.69 5.39 1.41
N SER A 105 19.53 5.71 2.42
CA SER A 105 20.82 5.04 2.70
C SER A 105 20.70 3.79 3.60
N SER A 106 19.51 3.43 4.06
CA SER A 106 19.33 2.20 4.86
C SER A 106 19.57 0.95 4.01
N PRO A 107 20.03 -0.16 4.61
CA PRO A 107 19.97 -1.47 3.98
C PRO A 107 18.55 -1.82 3.55
N LEU A 108 18.42 -2.73 2.59
CA LEU A 108 17.13 -3.30 2.22
C LEU A 108 16.49 -3.97 3.44
N THR A 109 15.29 -3.54 3.79
CA THR A 109 14.62 -3.96 5.04
C THR A 109 13.90 -5.31 4.92
N ILE A 110 13.78 -5.83 3.71
CA ILE A 110 13.11 -7.11 3.41
C ILE A 110 14.18 -8.11 2.95
N SER A 111 14.17 -9.31 3.55
CA SER A 111 15.08 -10.39 3.13
C SER A 111 14.81 -10.78 1.68
N VAL A 112 15.87 -10.93 0.90
CA VAL A 112 15.79 -11.42 -0.49
C VAL A 112 15.31 -12.87 -0.58
N ASP A 113 15.38 -13.64 0.51
CA ASP A 113 14.90 -15.02 0.58
C ASP A 113 13.42 -15.12 0.96
N ALA A 114 12.82 -14.03 1.44
CA ALA A 114 11.42 -14.02 1.84
C ALA A 114 10.48 -14.22 0.64
N LEU A 115 9.40 -14.98 0.84
CA LEU A 115 8.27 -14.98 -0.11
C LEU A 115 7.46 -13.71 0.10
N THR A 116 7.77 -12.71 -0.70
CA THR A 116 7.10 -11.40 -0.71
C THR A 116 5.88 -11.40 -1.63
N LEU A 117 5.06 -10.36 -1.54
CA LEU A 117 3.93 -10.16 -2.44
C LEU A 117 4.33 -10.17 -3.94
N PRO A 118 5.35 -9.41 -4.41
CA PRO A 118 5.78 -9.47 -5.80
C PRO A 118 6.37 -10.84 -6.17
N LYS A 119 7.15 -11.48 -5.29
CA LYS A 119 7.73 -12.80 -5.54
C LYS A 119 6.65 -13.87 -5.67
N PHE A 120 5.57 -13.78 -4.88
CA PHE A 120 4.40 -14.64 -5.04
C PHE A 120 3.81 -14.50 -6.45
N PHE A 121 3.59 -13.29 -6.94
CA PHE A 121 3.09 -13.06 -8.29
C PHE A 121 4.06 -13.52 -9.37
N GLN A 122 5.35 -13.26 -9.21
CA GLN A 122 6.39 -13.69 -10.16
C GLN A 122 6.40 -15.23 -10.31
N ILE A 123 6.28 -15.98 -9.20
CA ILE A 123 6.17 -17.45 -9.21
C ILE A 123 4.91 -17.91 -9.95
N GLN A 124 3.82 -17.13 -9.93
CA GLN A 124 2.59 -17.42 -10.69
C GLN A 124 2.66 -16.96 -12.15
N GLY A 125 3.82 -16.51 -12.63
CA GLY A 125 4.03 -16.11 -14.03
C GLY A 125 3.61 -14.67 -14.37
N TYR A 126 3.34 -13.83 -13.38
CA TYR A 126 3.00 -12.42 -13.58
C TYR A 126 4.22 -11.59 -13.94
N ARG A 127 4.01 -10.56 -14.74
CA ARG A 127 4.94 -9.42 -14.86
C ARG A 127 4.73 -8.47 -13.70
N THR A 128 5.77 -8.17 -12.96
CA THR A 128 5.65 -7.45 -11.68
C THR A 128 6.37 -6.10 -11.74
N ALA A 129 5.71 -5.03 -11.28
CA ALA A 129 6.27 -3.69 -11.25
C ALA A 129 6.06 -2.99 -9.91
N HIS A 130 7.12 -2.37 -9.39
CA HIS A 130 7.03 -1.31 -8.39
C HIS A 130 7.24 0.04 -9.06
N ILE A 131 6.27 0.94 -8.90
CA ILE A 131 6.33 2.29 -9.47
C ILE A 131 5.94 3.29 -8.37
N GLY A 132 6.88 4.16 -7.99
CA GLY A 132 6.60 5.19 -7.00
C GLY A 132 7.55 5.26 -5.82
N LYS A 133 7.06 5.67 -4.66
CA LYS A 133 7.85 5.79 -3.44
C LYS A 133 8.23 4.42 -2.90
N TRP A 134 9.55 4.14 -2.85
CA TRP A 134 10.09 2.87 -2.34
C TRP A 134 10.14 2.84 -0.80
N HIS A 135 11.02 3.59 -0.22
CA HIS A 135 11.16 3.79 1.23
C HIS A 135 11.42 2.50 2.06
N LEU A 136 12.09 1.52 1.46
CA LEU A 136 12.43 0.23 2.10
C LEU A 136 13.93 -0.07 2.08
N GLY A 137 14.76 0.93 1.71
CA GLY A 137 16.21 0.79 1.66
C GLY A 137 16.73 0.03 0.45
N PHE A 138 18.06 -0.04 0.33
CA PHE A 138 18.80 -0.69 -0.76
C PHE A 138 20.14 -1.22 -0.24
N GLY A 139 20.66 -2.25 -0.91
CA GLY A 139 21.95 -2.86 -0.56
C GLY A 139 21.86 -3.69 0.71
N GLU A 140 22.85 -4.54 0.92
CA GLU A 140 22.98 -5.36 2.14
C GLU A 140 23.34 -4.49 3.36
N ASN A 141 24.25 -3.53 3.16
CA ASN A 141 24.75 -2.62 4.20
C ASN A 141 24.38 -1.15 3.91
N GLY A 142 23.37 -0.92 3.07
CA GLY A 142 23.05 0.38 2.50
C GLY A 142 23.81 0.68 1.21
N ILE A 143 23.51 1.80 0.56
CA ILE A 143 24.18 2.23 -0.67
C ILE A 143 25.34 3.15 -0.31
N THR A 144 26.54 2.77 -0.71
CA THR A 144 27.74 3.58 -0.53
C THR A 144 28.08 4.43 -1.75
N ASN A 145 27.67 3.96 -2.93
CA ASN A 145 27.84 4.71 -4.17
C ASN A 145 26.56 4.64 -5.04
N TRP A 146 25.84 5.75 -5.15
CA TRP A 146 24.62 5.86 -5.95
C TRP A 146 24.86 5.94 -7.46
N ALA A 147 26.09 6.19 -7.91
CA ALA A 147 26.44 6.13 -9.33
C ALA A 147 26.69 4.68 -9.80
N GLY A 148 26.79 3.73 -8.89
CA GLY A 148 26.99 2.31 -9.19
C GLY A 148 25.69 1.52 -9.38
N ILE A 149 25.80 0.22 -9.22
CA ILE A 149 24.68 -0.71 -9.26
C ILE A 149 23.98 -0.72 -7.89
N ILE A 150 22.70 -0.34 -7.88
CA ILE A 150 21.87 -0.22 -6.67
C ILE A 150 21.17 -1.55 -6.39
N LYS A 151 21.84 -2.46 -5.67
CA LYS A 151 21.31 -3.79 -5.31
C LYS A 151 21.90 -4.32 -3.98
N PRO A 152 21.20 -5.26 -3.28
CA PRO A 152 19.82 -5.65 -3.56
C PRO A 152 18.82 -4.51 -3.39
N GLY A 153 17.70 -4.63 -4.07
CA GLY A 153 16.60 -3.66 -4.04
C GLY A 153 15.26 -4.33 -4.37
N ALA A 154 14.40 -3.62 -5.05
CA ALA A 154 13.06 -4.12 -5.39
C ALA A 154 13.10 -5.35 -6.31
N LEU A 155 14.06 -5.43 -7.24
CA LEU A 155 14.14 -6.53 -8.17
C LEU A 155 14.47 -7.85 -7.46
N GLU A 156 15.35 -7.83 -6.46
CA GLU A 156 15.76 -9.02 -5.72
C GLU A 156 14.65 -9.58 -4.81
N ILE A 157 13.64 -8.80 -4.55
CA ILE A 157 12.46 -9.27 -3.79
C ILE A 157 11.24 -9.58 -4.65
N GLY A 158 11.42 -9.68 -6.00
CA GLY A 158 10.43 -10.24 -6.92
C GLY A 158 9.73 -9.25 -7.85
N PHE A 159 10.19 -8.02 -7.97
CA PHE A 159 9.75 -7.13 -9.05
C PHE A 159 10.62 -7.31 -10.31
N ASP A 160 9.98 -7.35 -11.48
CA ASP A 160 10.67 -7.38 -12.78
C ASP A 160 11.05 -5.98 -13.25
N TYR A 161 10.29 -4.98 -12.80
CA TYR A 161 10.49 -3.57 -13.11
C TYR A 161 10.38 -2.70 -11.87
N HIS A 162 11.28 -1.75 -11.74
CA HIS A 162 11.33 -0.78 -10.64
C HIS A 162 11.57 0.62 -11.16
N PHE A 163 10.65 1.56 -10.87
CA PHE A 163 10.82 2.97 -11.18
C PHE A 163 10.40 3.80 -9.95
N ALA A 164 11.37 4.40 -9.26
CA ALA A 164 11.09 4.88 -7.91
C ALA A 164 11.78 6.15 -7.48
N LEU A 165 11.12 6.82 -6.53
CA LEU A 165 11.79 7.69 -5.58
C LEU A 165 12.40 6.78 -4.48
N PRO A 166 13.70 6.92 -4.17
CA PRO A 166 14.34 6.07 -3.14
C PRO A 166 13.66 6.12 -1.78
N SER A 167 13.16 7.28 -1.39
CA SER A 167 12.47 7.52 -0.12
C SER A 167 11.32 8.51 -0.34
N ASN A 168 11.17 9.55 0.49
CA ASN A 168 10.14 10.58 0.32
C ASN A 168 10.48 11.51 -0.86
N HIS A 169 9.47 12.06 -1.53
CA HIS A 169 9.68 13.02 -2.61
C HIS A 169 10.44 14.28 -2.18
N ASN A 170 10.45 14.58 -0.88
CA ASN A 170 11.13 15.73 -0.27
C ASN A 170 12.52 15.41 0.30
N ASP A 171 13.07 14.22 0.09
CA ASP A 171 14.37 13.81 0.64
C ASP A 171 15.59 14.41 -0.07
N GLY A 172 15.37 15.15 -1.14
CA GLY A 172 16.41 15.84 -1.90
C GLY A 172 16.92 15.08 -3.13
N PHE A 173 16.55 13.83 -3.36
CA PHE A 173 16.79 13.16 -4.61
C PHE A 173 15.98 13.84 -5.73
N LYS A 174 16.67 14.48 -6.67
CA LYS A 174 16.05 15.15 -7.82
C LYS A 174 16.11 14.31 -9.09
N THR A 175 16.14 13.00 -8.92
CA THR A 175 16.09 11.98 -9.97
C THR A 175 15.30 10.77 -9.48
N TYR A 176 15.20 9.74 -10.30
CA TYR A 176 14.59 8.46 -9.97
C TYR A 176 15.65 7.35 -9.99
N VAL A 177 15.35 6.26 -9.35
CA VAL A 177 15.99 4.96 -9.59
C VAL A 177 15.14 4.20 -10.59
N GLU A 178 15.74 3.71 -11.69
CA GLU A 178 15.09 2.77 -12.59
C GLU A 178 15.88 1.46 -12.57
N ASN A 179 15.22 0.40 -12.15
CA ASN A 179 15.84 -0.90 -11.88
C ASN A 179 17.01 -0.75 -10.88
N HIS A 180 18.25 -0.90 -11.35
CA HIS A 180 19.45 -0.84 -10.52
C HIS A 180 20.25 0.45 -10.65
N HIS A 181 19.71 1.50 -11.30
CA HIS A 181 20.49 2.69 -11.62
C HIS A 181 19.76 3.99 -11.31
N LEU A 182 20.51 5.00 -10.89
CA LEU A 182 20.02 6.38 -10.92
C LEU A 182 19.86 6.84 -12.37
N LEU A 183 18.72 7.49 -12.64
CA LEU A 183 18.50 8.13 -13.94
C LEU A 183 19.20 9.49 -14.02
N TRP A 184 19.46 9.90 -15.26
CA TRP A 184 19.89 11.26 -15.63
C TRP A 184 21.23 11.69 -15.05
N LEU A 185 22.09 10.77 -14.65
CA LEU A 185 23.48 11.11 -14.33
C LEU A 185 24.21 11.63 -15.56
N LYS A 186 25.04 12.64 -15.38
CA LYS A 186 25.96 13.10 -16.42
C LYS A 186 27.02 12.04 -16.68
N GLU A 187 27.48 11.98 -17.92
CA GLU A 187 28.58 11.11 -18.31
C GLU A 187 29.85 11.44 -17.51
N GLY A 188 30.58 10.40 -17.14
CA GLY A 188 31.79 10.51 -16.31
C GLY A 188 31.56 10.59 -14.78
N ILE A 189 30.32 10.64 -14.31
CA ILE A 189 30.04 10.56 -12.89
C ILE A 189 30.10 9.09 -12.45
N SER A 190 31.12 8.73 -11.68
CA SER A 190 31.37 7.35 -11.23
C SER A 190 31.18 7.15 -9.72
N GLU A 191 31.07 8.23 -8.96
CA GLU A 191 30.92 8.14 -7.49
C GLU A 191 29.95 9.21 -6.95
N ILE A 192 28.99 8.75 -6.14
CA ILE A 192 28.05 9.59 -5.39
C ILE A 192 27.79 8.89 -4.04
N SER A 193 28.38 9.42 -2.97
CA SER A 193 28.28 8.85 -1.60
C SER A 193 26.98 9.24 -0.86
N ASP A 194 26.37 10.37 -1.24
CA ASP A 194 25.08 10.85 -0.71
C ASP A 194 24.12 11.03 -1.89
N LYS A 195 23.23 11.97 -1.83
CA LYS A 195 22.31 12.32 -2.92
C LYS A 195 23.05 13.02 -4.07
N PRO A 196 22.65 12.77 -5.33
CA PRO A 196 23.22 13.53 -6.44
C PRO A 196 22.87 15.01 -6.33
N THR A 197 23.82 15.87 -6.56
CA THR A 197 23.58 17.30 -6.71
C THR A 197 22.95 17.60 -8.07
N ILE A 198 22.29 18.75 -8.22
CA ILE A 198 21.67 19.16 -9.49
C ILE A 198 22.70 19.21 -10.61
N ASP A 199 23.93 19.64 -10.29
CA ASP A 199 25.02 19.76 -11.27
C ASP A 199 25.51 18.40 -11.78
N GLN A 200 25.25 17.31 -11.09
CA GLN A 200 25.59 15.96 -11.50
C GLN A 200 24.52 15.32 -12.41
N LEU A 201 23.37 15.98 -12.60
CA LEU A 201 22.25 15.48 -13.39
C LEU A 201 22.13 16.21 -14.72
N THR A 202 21.74 15.46 -15.78
CA THR A 202 21.37 16.01 -17.11
C THR A 202 19.94 16.54 -17.10
N ARG A 203 19.11 16.05 -16.21
CA ARG A 203 17.71 16.46 -16.00
C ARG A 203 17.37 16.35 -14.52
N ILE A 204 16.46 17.18 -14.03
CA ILE A 204 15.96 17.13 -12.65
C ILE A 204 14.49 16.72 -12.60
N ARG A 205 14.13 15.99 -11.56
CA ARG A 205 12.75 15.72 -11.18
C ARG A 205 12.17 16.94 -10.47
N TYR A 206 11.04 17.39 -10.92
CA TYR A 206 10.24 18.40 -10.23
C TYR A 206 9.24 17.71 -9.30
N ASP A 207 9.10 18.23 -8.07
CA ASP A 207 8.26 17.59 -7.06
C ASP A 207 6.77 17.61 -7.44
N ASP A 208 6.34 18.65 -8.15
CA ASP A 208 4.97 18.80 -8.65
C ASP A 208 4.65 18.01 -9.95
N GLU A 209 5.60 17.25 -10.48
CA GLU A 209 5.41 16.34 -11.61
C GLU A 209 5.55 14.86 -11.20
N GLY A 210 5.77 14.60 -9.91
CA GLY A 210 6.07 13.26 -9.41
C GLY A 210 4.98 12.27 -9.75
N ASP A 211 3.77 12.48 -9.25
CA ASP A 211 2.68 11.54 -9.41
C ASP A 211 2.19 11.41 -10.86
N SER A 212 2.25 12.49 -11.66
CA SER A 212 2.00 12.42 -13.12
C SER A 212 3.01 11.50 -13.82
N THR A 213 4.30 11.60 -13.47
CA THR A 213 5.35 10.73 -14.02
C THR A 213 5.12 9.26 -13.62
N LEU A 214 4.80 9.02 -12.35
CA LEU A 214 4.56 7.66 -11.83
C LEU A 214 3.35 7.01 -12.49
N THR A 215 2.26 7.76 -12.61
CA THR A 215 1.03 7.29 -13.27
C THR A 215 1.28 6.97 -14.74
N GLY A 216 2.01 7.83 -15.45
CA GLY A 216 2.42 7.57 -16.84
C GLY A 216 3.24 6.28 -16.98
N LYS A 217 4.21 6.04 -16.08
CA LYS A 217 5.00 4.80 -16.08
C LYS A 217 4.15 3.56 -15.79
N ALA A 218 3.13 3.67 -14.94
CA ALA A 218 2.20 2.57 -14.67
C ALA A 218 1.35 2.25 -15.90
N ILE A 219 0.84 3.27 -16.59
CA ILE A 219 0.09 3.11 -17.84
C ILE A 219 0.97 2.51 -18.96
N ASP A 220 2.21 2.98 -19.10
CA ASP A 220 3.18 2.40 -20.03
C ASP A 220 3.45 0.92 -19.75
N PHE A 221 3.54 0.54 -18.45
CA PHE A 221 3.74 -0.85 -18.05
C PHE A 221 2.52 -1.70 -18.38
N MET A 222 1.29 -1.22 -18.10
CA MET A 222 0.05 -1.88 -18.51
C MET A 222 0.01 -2.10 -20.02
N GLN A 223 0.29 -1.06 -20.80
CA GLN A 223 0.27 -1.11 -22.26
C GLN A 223 1.24 -2.15 -22.83
N LYS A 224 2.43 -2.27 -22.24
CA LYS A 224 3.46 -3.23 -22.67
C LYS A 224 3.17 -4.68 -22.30
N ASN A 225 2.26 -4.90 -21.34
CA ASN A 225 1.97 -6.21 -20.79
C ASN A 225 0.51 -6.63 -20.94
N GLN A 226 -0.22 -6.12 -21.95
CA GLN A 226 -1.64 -6.43 -22.17
C GLN A 226 -1.91 -7.93 -22.37
N ASP A 227 -0.94 -8.65 -22.95
CA ASP A 227 -1.03 -10.08 -23.26
C ASP A 227 -0.54 -10.99 -22.10
N ASN A 228 -0.15 -10.40 -20.96
CA ASN A 228 0.37 -11.16 -19.81
C ASN A 228 -0.32 -10.69 -18.53
N PRO A 229 -0.60 -11.59 -17.58
CA PRO A 229 -1.05 -11.13 -16.27
C PRO A 229 0.05 -10.29 -15.61
N PHE A 230 -0.35 -9.19 -14.97
CA PHE A 230 0.59 -8.29 -14.31
C PHE A 230 0.15 -7.92 -12.90
N PHE A 231 1.16 -7.63 -12.08
CA PHE A 231 1.00 -7.00 -10.78
C PHE A 231 1.73 -5.65 -10.76
N ILE A 232 1.02 -4.58 -10.45
CA ILE A 232 1.59 -3.25 -10.27
C ILE A 232 1.38 -2.81 -8.81
N TYR A 233 2.45 -2.50 -8.11
CA TYR A 233 2.42 -1.73 -6.88
C TYR A 233 2.72 -0.27 -7.23
N LEU A 234 1.66 0.54 -7.34
CA LEU A 234 1.73 1.98 -7.63
C LEU A 234 1.68 2.76 -6.32
N ALA A 235 2.84 3.28 -5.90
CA ALA A 235 3.01 3.99 -4.65
C ALA A 235 3.12 5.51 -4.92
N LEU A 236 1.98 6.20 -4.96
CA LEU A 236 1.90 7.63 -5.19
C LEU A 236 2.45 8.42 -3.99
N THR A 237 2.83 9.69 -4.21
CA THR A 237 3.43 10.56 -3.19
C THR A 237 2.42 11.50 -2.53
N ALA A 238 1.25 11.70 -3.14
CA ALA A 238 0.17 12.49 -2.58
C ALA A 238 -0.46 11.73 -1.39
N THR A 239 -0.60 12.36 -0.24
CA THR A 239 -0.47 13.78 0.13
C THR A 239 0.71 14.04 1.09
N HIS A 240 1.86 13.38 0.90
CA HIS A 240 3.01 13.57 1.79
C HIS A 240 3.54 15.01 1.73
N THR A 241 4.02 15.53 2.84
CA THR A 241 4.72 16.83 2.90
C THR A 241 6.07 16.74 2.15
N HIS A 242 6.48 17.65 1.25
CA HIS A 242 5.81 18.94 1.02
C HIS A 242 4.59 18.76 0.14
N ILE A 243 3.58 19.56 0.39
CA ILE A 243 2.35 19.55 -0.43
C ILE A 243 2.64 20.32 -1.72
N THR A 244 2.84 19.59 -2.79
CA THR A 244 3.28 20.13 -4.09
C THR A 244 2.37 19.68 -5.23
N PRO A 245 1.10 20.09 -5.23
CA PRO A 245 0.19 19.73 -6.32
C PRO A 245 0.69 20.29 -7.66
N HIS A 246 0.55 19.48 -8.71
CA HIS A 246 0.85 19.91 -10.05
C HIS A 246 0.06 21.19 -10.40
N LYS A 247 0.67 22.06 -11.18
CA LYS A 247 0.13 23.41 -11.50
C LYS A 247 -1.32 23.41 -11.97
N LYS A 248 -1.78 22.36 -12.67
CA LYS A 248 -3.15 22.23 -13.18
C LYS A 248 -4.19 22.04 -12.06
N PHE A 249 -3.77 21.59 -10.87
CA PHE A 249 -4.68 21.39 -9.73
C PHE A 249 -4.68 22.55 -8.73
N ARG A 250 -3.72 23.48 -8.85
CA ARG A 250 -3.61 24.60 -7.90
C ARG A 250 -4.83 25.49 -7.95
N GLY A 251 -5.47 25.68 -6.80
CA GLY A 251 -6.69 26.47 -6.67
C GLY A 251 -7.98 25.73 -7.04
N THR A 252 -7.94 24.42 -7.23
CA THR A 252 -9.14 23.62 -7.53
C THR A 252 -9.92 23.23 -6.27
N SER A 253 -9.35 23.43 -5.07
CA SER A 253 -9.97 23.10 -3.80
C SER A 253 -10.16 24.31 -2.89
N GLU A 254 -11.29 24.36 -2.18
CA GLU A 254 -11.61 25.39 -1.21
C GLU A 254 -10.73 25.33 0.07
N ILE A 255 -10.11 24.18 0.37
CA ILE A 255 -9.24 24.02 1.54
C ILE A 255 -7.75 24.27 1.23
N GLY A 256 -7.44 24.80 0.06
CA GLY A 256 -6.10 25.17 -0.36
C GLY A 256 -5.27 23.96 -0.83
N GLN A 257 -3.94 24.08 -0.78
CA GLN A 257 -3.04 23.16 -1.46
C GLN A 257 -3.16 21.69 -1.03
N LEU A 258 -3.57 21.39 0.20
CA LEU A 258 -3.84 20.01 0.59
C LEU A 258 -4.99 19.43 -0.24
N GLY A 259 -6.09 20.17 -0.36
CA GLY A 259 -7.22 19.75 -1.18
C GLY A 259 -6.88 19.68 -2.66
N ASP A 260 -6.07 20.62 -3.17
CA ASP A 260 -5.54 20.55 -4.53
C ASP A 260 -4.75 19.26 -4.78
N TYR A 261 -3.96 18.80 -3.80
CA TYR A 261 -3.17 17.58 -3.91
C TYR A 261 -4.02 16.31 -3.76
N ILE A 262 -5.11 16.36 -2.99
CA ILE A 262 -6.11 15.28 -2.95
C ILE A 262 -6.85 15.19 -4.29
N ASN A 263 -7.20 16.33 -4.91
CA ASN A 263 -7.81 16.36 -6.24
C ASN A 263 -6.87 15.76 -7.31
N GLU A 264 -5.56 15.99 -7.19
CA GLU A 264 -4.55 15.37 -8.06
C GLU A 264 -4.48 13.86 -7.85
N LEU A 265 -4.46 13.37 -6.60
CA LEU A 265 -4.51 11.96 -6.29
C LEU A 265 -5.73 11.28 -6.92
N ASP A 266 -6.91 11.88 -6.72
CA ASP A 266 -8.17 11.38 -7.29
C ASP A 266 -8.12 11.32 -8.82
N PHE A 267 -7.54 12.36 -9.46
CA PHE A 267 -7.34 12.39 -10.90
C PHE A 267 -6.46 11.23 -11.38
N HIS A 268 -5.35 10.93 -10.71
CA HIS A 268 -4.46 9.83 -11.08
C HIS A 268 -5.09 8.45 -10.90
N VAL A 269 -5.93 8.26 -9.88
CA VAL A 269 -6.77 7.06 -9.79
C VAL A 269 -7.69 6.96 -11.00
N GLY A 270 -8.28 8.09 -11.43
CA GLY A 270 -9.10 8.16 -12.63
C GLY A 270 -8.34 7.81 -13.92
N GLU A 271 -7.09 8.26 -14.07
CA GLU A 271 -6.24 7.91 -15.22
C GLU A 271 -5.95 6.41 -15.28
N ILE A 272 -5.62 5.76 -14.14
CA ILE A 272 -5.42 4.32 -14.08
C ILE A 272 -6.69 3.56 -14.48
N MET A 273 -7.84 3.95 -13.94
CA MET A 273 -9.12 3.32 -14.28
C MET A 273 -9.48 3.53 -15.76
N GLY A 274 -9.26 4.75 -16.29
CA GLY A 274 -9.48 5.04 -17.70
C GLY A 274 -8.55 4.29 -18.64
N ALA A 275 -7.30 4.06 -18.24
CA ALA A 275 -6.35 3.25 -19.02
C ALA A 275 -6.78 1.78 -19.05
N LEU A 276 -7.26 1.21 -17.93
CA LEU A 276 -7.82 -0.14 -17.90
C LEU A 276 -9.03 -0.29 -18.84
N ASP A 277 -9.92 0.71 -18.83
CA ASP A 277 -11.07 0.74 -19.73
C ASP A 277 -10.60 0.84 -21.21
N GLY A 278 -9.66 1.74 -21.50
CA GLY A 278 -9.12 1.97 -22.84
C GLY A 278 -8.36 0.78 -23.43
N PHE A 279 -7.70 -0.02 -22.61
CA PHE A 279 -7.00 -1.23 -23.02
C PHE A 279 -7.89 -2.49 -23.01
N GLY A 280 -9.15 -2.39 -22.58
CA GLY A 280 -10.05 -3.53 -22.44
C GLY A 280 -9.70 -4.50 -21.29
N LEU A 281 -8.93 -4.03 -20.31
CA LEU A 281 -8.42 -4.84 -19.19
C LEU A 281 -9.29 -4.74 -17.94
N ALA A 282 -10.26 -3.82 -17.90
CA ALA A 282 -10.99 -3.45 -16.68
C ALA A 282 -11.76 -4.60 -16.03
N GLU A 283 -12.35 -5.49 -16.83
CA GLU A 283 -13.17 -6.62 -16.34
C GLU A 283 -12.31 -7.73 -15.69
N ASN A 284 -11.05 -7.88 -16.14
CA ASN A 284 -10.12 -8.88 -15.61
C ASN A 284 -8.98 -8.24 -14.77
N THR A 285 -9.28 -7.14 -14.08
CA THR A 285 -8.30 -6.48 -13.20
C THR A 285 -8.89 -6.25 -11.81
N ILE A 286 -8.13 -6.68 -10.79
CA ILE A 286 -8.38 -6.35 -9.39
C ILE A 286 -7.64 -5.05 -9.08
N VAL A 287 -8.37 -4.03 -8.65
CA VAL A 287 -7.78 -2.76 -8.22
C VAL A 287 -7.99 -2.58 -6.73
N PHE A 288 -6.89 -2.46 -6.00
CA PHE A 288 -6.88 -2.06 -4.60
C PHE A 288 -6.48 -0.59 -4.48
N PHE A 289 -7.10 0.13 -3.55
CA PHE A 289 -6.71 1.48 -3.16
C PHE A 289 -6.65 1.58 -1.65
N SER A 290 -5.54 2.11 -1.12
CA SER A 290 -5.37 2.38 0.31
C SER A 290 -4.36 3.49 0.57
N SER A 291 -4.04 3.76 1.85
CA SER A 291 -2.98 4.66 2.29
C SER A 291 -2.00 3.95 3.22
N ASP A 292 -0.76 4.40 3.24
CA ASP A 292 0.30 3.78 4.05
C ASP A 292 0.23 4.12 5.55
N ASN A 293 -0.47 5.16 5.93
CA ASN A 293 -0.83 5.53 7.31
C ASN A 293 -1.98 6.54 7.29
N GLY A 294 -2.55 6.80 8.44
CA GLY A 294 -3.53 7.87 8.58
C GLY A 294 -2.97 9.25 8.27
N GLY A 295 -3.84 10.19 7.96
CA GLY A 295 -3.47 11.52 7.52
C GLY A 295 -2.69 12.31 8.58
N ALA A 296 -1.72 13.10 8.12
CA ALA A 296 -0.92 13.95 8.99
C ALA A 296 -1.66 15.26 9.28
N LEU A 297 -1.83 15.58 10.57
CA LEU A 297 -2.53 16.80 11.03
C LEU A 297 -1.70 18.08 10.90
N LYS A 298 -0.38 17.94 10.73
CA LYS A 298 0.58 19.03 10.67
C LYS A 298 1.59 18.76 9.57
N ASP A 299 2.14 19.82 9.04
CA ASP A 299 3.34 19.74 8.21
C ASP A 299 4.55 19.44 9.09
N HIS A 300 5.50 18.65 8.56
CA HIS A 300 6.72 18.35 9.29
C HIS A 300 7.65 19.57 9.32
N SER A 301 8.34 19.79 10.43
CA SER A 301 9.24 20.95 10.63
C SER A 301 10.42 21.00 9.64
N SER A 302 10.82 19.88 9.05
CA SER A 302 11.81 19.81 7.99
C SER A 302 11.26 20.22 6.62
N ALA A 303 9.95 20.42 6.52
CA ALA A 303 9.31 20.89 5.31
C ALA A 303 9.84 22.25 4.92
N GLY A 304 10.68 22.33 3.92
CA GLY A 304 11.07 23.61 3.35
C GLY A 304 12.54 23.86 3.12
N LYS A 305 13.43 22.96 3.53
CA LYS A 305 14.86 23.13 3.24
C LYS A 305 15.23 22.86 1.77
N ASN A 306 14.39 22.09 1.04
CA ASN A 306 14.70 21.63 -0.32
C ASN A 306 13.52 21.77 -1.30
N LEU A 307 12.67 22.79 -1.15
CA LEU A 307 11.55 23.01 -2.08
C LEU A 307 12.11 23.49 -3.43
N SER A 308 12.18 22.61 -4.41
CA SER A 308 12.37 22.97 -5.81
C SER A 308 11.04 22.90 -6.55
N LEU A 309 10.25 23.96 -6.42
CA LEU A 309 9.10 24.17 -7.30
C LEU A 309 9.58 24.88 -8.56
N ARG A 310 9.06 24.51 -9.73
CA ARG A 310 9.28 25.27 -10.98
C ARG A 310 8.92 26.75 -10.81
N ASP A 311 7.92 26.99 -10.00
CA ASP A 311 7.47 28.30 -9.60
C ASP A 311 8.09 28.61 -8.24
N SER A 312 9.31 29.16 -8.29
CA SER A 312 10.11 29.54 -7.13
C SER A 312 9.58 30.78 -6.40
N SER A 313 8.30 31.15 -6.62
CA SER A 313 7.74 32.23 -5.85
C SER A 313 7.76 31.83 -4.35
N LYS A 314 8.36 32.68 -3.51
CA LYS A 314 8.41 32.48 -2.07
C LYS A 314 7.02 32.17 -1.49
N GLN A 315 5.98 32.64 -2.13
CA GLN A 315 4.60 32.51 -1.73
C GLN A 315 4.05 31.08 -1.92
N VAL A 316 4.38 30.41 -3.03
CA VAL A 316 3.98 29.01 -3.27
C VAL A 316 4.74 28.07 -2.32
N ALA A 317 6.03 28.30 -2.16
CA ALA A 317 6.85 27.54 -1.22
C ALA A 317 6.35 27.67 0.23
N GLU A 318 5.98 28.87 0.67
CA GLU A 318 5.47 29.10 2.03
C GLU A 318 4.10 28.43 2.26
N LYS A 319 3.20 28.48 1.27
CA LYS A 319 1.92 27.77 1.32
C LYS A 319 2.10 26.25 1.42
N ALA A 320 3.05 25.67 0.70
CA ALA A 320 3.34 24.23 0.75
C ALA A 320 3.85 23.76 2.12
N LYS A 321 4.52 24.63 2.89
CA LYS A 321 5.03 24.33 4.23
C LYS A 321 3.95 24.26 5.30
N THR A 322 2.80 24.86 5.06
CA THR A 322 1.73 25.00 6.06
C THR A 322 0.40 24.40 5.62
N ALA A 323 0.37 23.75 4.44
CA ALA A 323 -0.86 23.33 3.78
C ALA A 323 -1.76 22.44 4.64
N LYS A 324 -1.20 21.40 5.29
CA LYS A 324 -1.96 20.51 6.19
C LYS A 324 -2.47 21.24 7.41
N THR A 325 -1.63 22.07 8.02
CA THR A 325 -2.00 22.88 9.19
C THR A 325 -3.11 23.87 8.83
N VAL A 326 -3.03 24.50 7.65
CA VAL A 326 -4.04 25.45 7.17
C VAL A 326 -5.34 24.71 6.88
N ALA A 327 -5.32 23.57 6.16
CA ALA A 327 -6.52 22.80 5.86
C ALA A 327 -7.27 22.38 7.13
N ASN A 328 -6.57 21.79 8.10
CA ASN A 328 -7.18 21.29 9.32
C ASN A 328 -7.62 22.42 10.28
N LYS A 329 -6.79 23.45 10.49
CA LYS A 329 -7.09 24.48 11.49
C LYS A 329 -7.90 25.65 10.95
N LYS A 330 -7.57 26.16 9.76
CA LYS A 330 -8.21 27.34 9.21
C LYS A 330 -9.53 26.99 8.51
N PHE A 331 -9.53 25.91 7.72
CA PHE A 331 -10.71 25.49 6.98
C PHE A 331 -11.54 24.42 7.70
N GLY A 332 -11.08 23.93 8.87
CA GLY A 332 -11.76 22.91 9.64
C GLY A 332 -11.95 21.60 8.87
N HIS A 333 -11.02 21.28 7.95
CA HIS A 333 -10.97 19.99 7.31
C HIS A 333 -10.51 18.95 8.34
N ARG A 334 -11.09 17.76 8.30
CA ARG A 334 -10.82 16.69 9.26
C ARG A 334 -10.21 15.51 8.53
N THR A 335 -8.89 15.58 8.27
CA THR A 335 -8.18 14.59 7.45
C THR A 335 -8.34 13.13 7.93
N ASN A 336 -8.57 12.92 9.24
CA ASN A 336 -8.86 11.60 9.82
C ASN A 336 -10.34 11.47 10.28
N GLY A 337 -11.23 12.34 9.79
CA GLY A 337 -12.60 12.37 10.26
C GLY A 337 -12.68 12.64 11.77
N ASP A 338 -13.47 11.85 12.48
CA ASP A 338 -13.67 11.96 13.93
C ASP A 338 -12.66 11.17 14.75
N LEU A 339 -11.69 10.53 14.10
CA LEU A 339 -10.68 9.72 14.77
C LEU A 339 -9.59 10.56 15.44
N ARG A 340 -9.13 10.09 16.61
CA ARG A 340 -8.14 10.78 17.40
C ARG A 340 -6.75 10.76 16.77
N LYS A 341 -6.07 11.92 16.75
CA LYS A 341 -4.68 12.09 16.26
C LYS A 341 -4.55 11.79 14.77
N GLY A 342 -3.40 11.31 14.33
CA GLY A 342 -3.02 11.04 12.95
C GLY A 342 -1.64 10.41 12.85
N LYS A 343 -1.02 10.51 11.68
CA LYS A 343 0.31 9.98 11.36
C LYS A 343 1.27 10.04 12.56
N GLY A 344 1.97 8.95 12.82
CA GLY A 344 2.96 8.82 13.89
C GLY A 344 2.40 8.42 15.24
N SER A 345 1.07 8.35 15.41
CA SER A 345 0.44 7.96 16.68
C SER A 345 -0.20 6.57 16.59
N ASN A 346 -0.28 5.85 17.71
CA ASN A 346 -1.00 4.59 17.80
C ASN A 346 -2.47 4.73 18.28
N TYR A 347 -3.05 5.94 18.11
CA TYR A 347 -4.50 6.16 18.12
C TYR A 347 -5.09 5.82 16.74
N GLU A 348 -6.43 5.68 16.67
CA GLU A 348 -7.14 5.30 15.44
C GLU A 348 -6.77 6.18 14.23
N GLY A 349 -6.68 7.48 14.41
CA GLY A 349 -6.34 8.41 13.32
C GLY A 349 -4.93 8.22 12.74
N GLY A 350 -4.03 7.50 13.41
CA GLY A 350 -2.70 7.17 12.88
C GLY A 350 -2.67 5.92 12.01
N HIS A 351 -3.66 5.05 12.15
CA HIS A 351 -3.67 3.72 11.55
C HIS A 351 -4.88 3.42 10.67
N ARG A 352 -6.03 4.06 10.94
CA ARG A 352 -7.23 3.87 10.14
C ARG A 352 -7.05 4.52 8.78
N VAL A 353 -7.16 3.73 7.72
CA VAL A 353 -6.93 4.15 6.34
C VAL A 353 -8.13 3.81 5.45
N PRO A 354 -8.36 4.55 4.34
CA PRO A 354 -9.29 4.09 3.33
C PRO A 354 -8.79 2.75 2.76
N TYR A 355 -9.71 1.83 2.45
CA TYR A 355 -9.40 0.58 1.77
C TYR A 355 -10.56 0.21 0.86
N ILE A 356 -10.28 0.14 -0.44
CA ILE A 356 -11.23 -0.19 -1.49
C ILE A 356 -10.65 -1.34 -2.30
N VAL A 357 -11.49 -2.28 -2.70
CA VAL A 357 -11.15 -3.32 -3.66
C VAL A 357 -12.24 -3.41 -4.71
N ARG A 358 -11.86 -3.38 -5.99
CA ARG A 358 -12.75 -3.56 -7.14
C ARG A 358 -12.29 -4.76 -7.96
N TRP A 359 -13.20 -5.67 -8.22
CA TRP A 359 -13.05 -6.74 -9.19
C TRP A 359 -14.40 -6.97 -9.86
N PRO A 360 -14.63 -6.47 -11.08
CA PRO A 360 -15.92 -6.60 -11.74
C PRO A 360 -16.38 -8.06 -11.82
N ASN A 361 -17.69 -8.25 -11.72
CA ASN A 361 -18.33 -9.56 -11.77
C ASN A 361 -17.93 -10.58 -10.67
N ARG A 362 -17.03 -10.21 -9.76
CA ARG A 362 -16.55 -11.06 -8.65
C ARG A 362 -16.82 -10.45 -7.29
N ILE A 363 -16.64 -9.16 -7.15
CA ILE A 363 -16.91 -8.39 -5.92
C ILE A 363 -18.16 -7.54 -6.17
N ALA A 364 -19.13 -7.64 -5.28
CA ALA A 364 -20.38 -6.91 -5.41
C ALA A 364 -20.16 -5.40 -5.39
N SER A 365 -20.63 -4.70 -6.42
CA SER A 365 -20.52 -3.24 -6.54
C SER A 365 -21.23 -2.52 -5.40
N GLY A 366 -20.60 -1.49 -4.84
CA GLY A 366 -21.14 -0.69 -3.74
C GLY A 366 -21.25 -1.43 -2.42
N SER A 367 -20.64 -2.61 -2.29
CA SER A 367 -20.66 -3.38 -1.04
C SER A 367 -19.74 -2.80 0.02
N GLU A 368 -20.00 -3.18 1.27
CA GLU A 368 -19.25 -2.71 2.44
C GLU A 368 -18.97 -3.86 3.38
N SER A 369 -17.81 -3.84 4.02
CA SER A 369 -17.42 -4.80 5.05
C SER A 369 -16.87 -4.09 6.28
N ASP A 370 -17.30 -4.54 7.46
CA ASP A 370 -16.77 -4.12 8.76
C ASP A 370 -15.72 -5.09 9.32
N GLN A 371 -15.34 -6.10 8.54
CA GLN A 371 -14.24 -6.99 8.90
C GLN A 371 -12.93 -6.21 8.99
N ILE A 372 -12.14 -6.51 10.01
CA ILE A 372 -10.82 -5.90 10.18
C ILE A 372 -9.91 -6.42 9.08
N ILE A 373 -9.39 -5.51 8.26
CA ILE A 373 -8.35 -5.77 7.27
C ILE A 373 -7.15 -4.88 7.56
N THR A 374 -5.96 -5.40 7.28
CA THR A 374 -4.72 -4.63 7.35
C THR A 374 -3.96 -4.73 6.03
N LEU A 375 -3.04 -3.80 5.76
CA LEU A 375 -2.16 -3.92 4.60
C LEU A 375 -1.33 -5.22 4.63
N THR A 376 -1.05 -5.74 5.83
CA THR A 376 -0.37 -7.03 6.02
C THR A 376 -1.12 -8.19 5.37
N ASP A 377 -2.45 -8.10 5.29
CA ASP A 377 -3.32 -9.19 4.81
C ASP A 377 -3.31 -9.35 3.29
N THR A 378 -2.72 -8.42 2.58
CA THR A 378 -2.76 -8.40 1.11
C THR A 378 -2.19 -9.68 0.52
N LEU A 379 -1.06 -10.19 1.05
CA LEU A 379 -0.41 -11.39 0.52
C LEU A 379 -1.31 -12.65 0.61
N ALA A 380 -1.88 -12.92 1.79
CA ALA A 380 -2.77 -14.07 1.96
C ALA A 380 -4.10 -13.89 1.20
N THR A 381 -4.61 -12.66 1.17
CA THR A 381 -5.87 -12.36 0.48
C THR A 381 -5.76 -12.55 -1.04
N VAL A 382 -4.67 -12.07 -1.67
CA VAL A 382 -4.49 -12.29 -3.12
C VAL A 382 -4.22 -13.76 -3.42
N ALA A 383 -3.48 -14.48 -2.55
CA ALA A 383 -3.32 -15.92 -2.68
C ALA A 383 -4.69 -16.63 -2.64
N GLY A 384 -5.56 -16.28 -1.69
CA GLY A 384 -6.92 -16.81 -1.60
C GLY A 384 -7.80 -16.46 -2.80
N LEU A 385 -7.73 -15.21 -3.32
CA LEU A 385 -8.44 -14.81 -4.54
C LEU A 385 -7.99 -15.59 -5.78
N MET A 386 -6.73 -16.03 -5.81
CA MET A 386 -6.14 -16.85 -6.86
C MET A 386 -6.25 -18.36 -6.58
N ASN A 387 -6.96 -18.78 -5.53
CA ASN A 387 -7.07 -20.16 -5.06
C ASN A 387 -5.69 -20.83 -4.82
N GLN A 388 -4.72 -20.06 -4.32
CA GLN A 388 -3.38 -20.53 -3.95
C GLN A 388 -3.25 -20.58 -2.43
N THR A 389 -2.40 -21.50 -1.96
CA THR A 389 -2.07 -21.63 -0.54
C THR A 389 -0.64 -21.10 -0.30
N LEU A 390 -0.48 -20.27 0.72
CA LEU A 390 0.85 -19.81 1.14
C LEU A 390 1.52 -20.85 2.04
N PRO A 391 2.85 -21.06 1.89
CA PRO A 391 3.62 -21.82 2.88
C PRO A 391 3.52 -21.15 4.26
N GLU A 392 3.66 -21.95 5.32
CA GLU A 392 3.56 -21.43 6.70
C GLU A 392 4.59 -20.36 7.04
N SER A 393 5.75 -20.40 6.40
CA SER A 393 6.83 -19.42 6.57
C SER A 393 6.57 -18.07 5.90
N ALA A 394 5.56 -17.98 5.01
CA ALA A 394 5.25 -16.76 4.27
C ALA A 394 4.05 -16.02 4.86
N GLY A 395 4.11 -14.69 4.90
CA GLY A 395 3.01 -13.87 5.37
C GLY A 395 2.57 -14.24 6.79
N VAL A 396 3.52 -14.36 7.71
CA VAL A 396 3.32 -14.87 9.08
C VAL A 396 2.26 -14.13 9.90
N ASP A 397 1.85 -12.94 9.45
CA ASP A 397 0.79 -12.14 10.04
C ASP A 397 -0.34 -11.82 9.05
N SER A 398 -0.31 -12.43 7.86
CA SER A 398 -1.24 -12.16 6.77
C SER A 398 -2.44 -13.09 6.85
N PHE A 399 -3.64 -12.57 7.01
CA PHE A 399 -4.90 -13.32 7.04
C PHE A 399 -5.62 -13.20 5.70
N ASP A 400 -6.20 -14.31 5.25
CA ASP A 400 -6.97 -14.35 4.00
C ASP A 400 -8.39 -13.77 4.21
N LEU A 401 -8.70 -12.68 3.51
CA LEU A 401 -10.02 -12.07 3.45
C LEU A 401 -10.69 -12.25 2.07
N SER A 402 -10.17 -13.13 1.21
CA SER A 402 -10.74 -13.38 -0.12
C SER A 402 -12.21 -13.75 -0.08
N GLN A 403 -12.62 -14.59 0.87
CA GLN A 403 -14.01 -15.01 1.01
C GLN A 403 -14.92 -13.83 1.42
N VAL A 404 -14.42 -12.91 2.28
CA VAL A 404 -15.14 -11.67 2.62
C VAL A 404 -15.34 -10.82 1.39
N MET A 405 -14.29 -10.61 0.59
CA MET A 405 -14.33 -9.82 -0.65
C MET A 405 -15.30 -10.42 -1.67
N LEU A 406 -15.39 -11.74 -1.72
CA LEU A 406 -16.33 -12.48 -2.59
C LEU A 406 -17.74 -12.60 -2.01
N GLY A 407 -18.05 -11.89 -0.91
CA GLY A 407 -19.39 -11.87 -0.30
C GLY A 407 -19.81 -13.19 0.38
N LYS A 408 -18.83 -14.07 0.67
CA LYS A 408 -19.11 -15.35 1.32
C LYS A 408 -18.99 -15.22 2.85
N LYS A 409 -19.75 -16.06 3.57
CA LYS A 409 -19.56 -16.18 5.03
C LYS A 409 -18.20 -16.80 5.31
N VAL A 410 -17.50 -16.22 6.28
CA VAL A 410 -16.19 -16.72 6.73
C VAL A 410 -16.41 -17.52 8.01
N ASP A 411 -16.32 -18.84 7.87
CA ASP A 411 -16.22 -19.79 8.98
C ASP A 411 -14.76 -20.21 9.10
N GLY A 412 -13.96 -19.50 9.86
CA GLY A 412 -12.53 -19.77 9.98
C GLY A 412 -11.96 -19.23 11.29
N PRO A 413 -10.69 -19.53 11.61
CA PRO A 413 -10.06 -19.02 12.81
C PRO A 413 -10.07 -17.49 12.80
N LYS A 414 -10.69 -16.93 13.84
CA LYS A 414 -10.71 -15.47 14.00
C LYS A 414 -9.30 -14.97 14.24
N ARG A 415 -8.98 -13.84 13.62
CA ARG A 415 -7.75 -13.11 13.92
C ARG A 415 -7.62 -12.93 15.44
N PRO A 416 -6.48 -13.32 16.06
CA PRO A 416 -6.28 -13.17 17.52
C PRO A 416 -6.27 -11.69 17.93
N GLY A 417 -5.83 -10.82 17.02
CA GLY A 417 -5.79 -9.38 17.17
C GLY A 417 -4.92 -8.74 16.09
N THR A 418 -4.91 -7.42 16.07
CA THR A 418 -4.13 -6.63 15.11
C THR A 418 -3.12 -5.79 15.86
N ILE A 419 -1.82 -5.95 15.53
CA ILE A 419 -0.74 -5.14 16.09
C ILE A 419 -0.59 -3.87 15.25
N LEU A 420 -0.55 -2.72 15.92
CA LEU A 420 -0.39 -1.39 15.36
C LEU A 420 0.85 -0.75 16.00
N GLN A 421 1.74 -0.18 15.19
CA GLN A 421 3.05 0.27 15.64
C GLN A 421 3.32 1.73 15.24
N THR A 422 3.81 2.53 16.19
CA THR A 422 4.40 3.85 15.86
C THR A 422 5.82 3.69 15.30
N SER A 423 6.34 4.72 14.64
CA SER A 423 7.75 4.75 14.19
C SER A 423 8.77 4.66 15.33
N ARG A 424 8.37 4.84 16.57
CA ARG A 424 9.23 4.73 17.76
C ARG A 424 9.04 3.43 18.52
N GLY A 425 8.32 2.44 17.96
CA GLY A 425 8.15 1.12 18.55
C GLY A 425 7.10 1.01 19.66
N ALA A 426 6.29 2.07 19.89
CA ALA A 426 5.15 1.95 20.77
C ALA A 426 4.03 1.18 20.07
N LEU A 427 3.45 0.19 20.75
CA LEU A 427 2.46 -0.71 20.17
C LEU A 427 1.05 -0.42 20.67
N ALA A 428 0.08 -0.71 19.83
CA ALA A 428 -1.30 -0.94 20.22
C ALA A 428 -1.75 -2.31 19.70
N PHE A 429 -2.72 -2.89 20.36
CA PHE A 429 -3.30 -4.17 20.00
C PHE A 429 -4.82 -4.08 19.99
N ARG A 430 -5.39 -4.34 18.81
CA ARG A 430 -6.83 -4.34 18.63
C ARG A 430 -7.36 -5.76 18.58
N GLN A 431 -8.38 -6.04 19.40
CA GLN A 431 -9.07 -7.32 19.46
C GLN A 431 -10.58 -7.10 19.43
N GLY A 432 -11.18 -7.32 18.27
CA GLY A 432 -12.59 -6.96 18.04
C GLY A 432 -12.83 -5.46 18.24
N ASN A 433 -13.75 -5.12 19.13
CA ASN A 433 -14.05 -3.72 19.46
C ASN A 433 -13.15 -3.11 20.54
N TRP A 434 -12.25 -3.89 21.12
CA TRP A 434 -11.35 -3.43 22.16
C TRP A 434 -9.96 -3.13 21.61
N LYS A 435 -9.35 -2.08 22.14
CA LYS A 435 -7.98 -1.70 21.80
C LYS A 435 -7.23 -1.28 23.04
N ILE A 436 -6.08 -1.94 23.27
CA ILE A 436 -5.08 -1.44 24.22
C ILE A 436 -3.98 -0.72 23.43
N ARG A 437 -3.45 0.35 24.02
CA ARG A 437 -2.30 1.06 23.46
C ARG A 437 -1.28 1.38 24.53
N TYR A 438 -0.02 1.09 24.25
CA TYR A 438 1.08 1.45 25.12
C TYR A 438 1.65 2.81 24.69
N PRO A 439 1.79 3.77 25.62
CA PRO A 439 2.32 5.11 25.28
C PRO A 439 3.83 5.12 25.08
N LYS A 440 4.53 4.08 25.53
CA LYS A 440 5.98 3.91 25.44
C LYS A 440 6.36 2.76 24.52
N PRO A 441 7.59 2.77 23.96
CA PRO A 441 8.08 1.68 23.12
C PRO A 441 8.12 0.35 23.87
N THR A 442 7.87 -0.74 23.11
CA THR A 442 8.14 -2.11 23.55
C THR A 442 9.65 -2.32 23.60
N VAL A 443 10.12 -2.98 24.65
CA VAL A 443 11.54 -3.33 24.81
C VAL A 443 11.79 -4.70 24.20
N TRP A 444 12.89 -4.85 23.49
CA TRP A 444 13.28 -6.07 22.81
C TRP A 444 14.66 -6.54 23.28
N ASP A 445 14.73 -7.80 23.70
CA ASP A 445 15.98 -8.53 23.92
C ASP A 445 16.05 -9.65 22.86
N GLY A 446 16.81 -9.39 21.79
CA GLY A 446 16.77 -10.21 20.59
C GLY A 446 15.37 -10.24 19.98
N GLU A 447 14.75 -11.43 19.99
CA GLU A 447 13.36 -11.63 19.51
C GLU A 447 12.32 -11.60 20.62
N LYS A 448 12.74 -11.54 21.88
CA LYS A 448 11.84 -11.52 23.03
C LYS A 448 11.35 -10.12 23.34
N ALA A 449 10.04 -9.94 23.29
CA ALA A 449 9.39 -8.67 23.63
C ALA A 449 9.06 -8.57 25.13
N THR A 450 9.18 -7.36 25.66
CA THR A 450 8.71 -6.98 27.00
C THR A 450 7.89 -5.70 26.87
N LEU A 451 6.67 -5.73 27.39
CA LEU A 451 5.79 -4.56 27.39
C LEU A 451 6.30 -3.50 28.37
N PRO A 452 6.06 -2.21 28.11
CA PRO A 452 6.49 -1.13 29.00
C PRO A 452 5.86 -1.25 30.39
N GLU A 453 6.60 -0.89 31.45
CA GLU A 453 6.10 -0.83 32.83
C GLU A 453 4.94 0.17 32.99
N MET A 454 4.98 1.28 32.21
CA MET A 454 3.84 2.17 32.11
C MET A 454 2.71 1.44 31.42
N GLY A 455 1.65 1.10 32.16
CA GLY A 455 0.49 0.37 31.69
C GLY A 455 -0.19 0.98 30.45
N PRO A 456 -0.98 0.19 29.73
CA PRO A 456 -1.68 0.67 28.54
C PRO A 456 -2.92 1.49 28.90
N GLU A 457 -3.37 2.28 27.93
CA GLU A 457 -4.73 2.81 27.88
C GLU A 457 -5.63 1.76 27.19
N LEU A 458 -6.90 1.70 27.57
CA LEU A 458 -7.90 0.74 27.04
C LEU A 458 -9.12 1.48 26.51
N TYR A 459 -9.52 1.17 25.27
CA TYR A 459 -10.66 1.80 24.61
C TYR A 459 -11.63 0.79 24.04
N HIS A 460 -12.93 1.15 23.98
CA HIS A 460 -13.98 0.37 23.32
C HIS A 460 -14.43 1.09 22.05
N LEU A 461 -13.83 0.78 20.92
CA LEU A 461 -13.90 1.57 19.67
C LEU A 461 -15.32 1.70 19.07
N SER A 462 -16.23 0.75 19.27
CA SER A 462 -17.60 0.90 18.76
C SER A 462 -18.46 1.87 19.58
N LYS A 463 -18.05 2.18 20.83
CA LYS A 463 -18.72 3.14 21.71
C LYS A 463 -17.97 4.45 21.82
N ASP A 464 -16.67 4.42 21.58
CA ASP A 464 -15.73 5.53 21.70
C ASP A 464 -14.70 5.48 20.54
N PRO A 465 -15.13 5.74 19.30
CA PRO A 465 -14.24 5.73 18.15
C PRO A 465 -13.17 6.84 18.19
N GLY A 466 -13.41 7.89 19.00
CA GLY A 466 -12.49 8.98 19.26
C GLY A 466 -11.44 8.70 20.33
N GLU A 467 -11.50 7.53 21.01
CA GLU A 467 -10.57 7.13 22.06
C GLU A 467 -10.43 8.22 23.16
N GLU A 468 -11.56 8.78 23.60
CA GLU A 468 -11.60 9.87 24.59
C GLU A 468 -11.65 9.36 26.03
N ASN A 469 -12.19 8.14 26.24
CA ASN A 469 -12.45 7.58 27.56
C ASN A 469 -11.56 6.36 27.81
N ASP A 470 -10.49 6.55 28.56
CA ASP A 470 -9.63 5.44 29.00
C ASP A 470 -10.34 4.57 30.05
N LEU A 471 -10.51 3.30 29.74
CA LEU A 471 -11.18 2.30 30.57
C LEU A 471 -10.20 1.40 31.33
N ALA A 472 -8.89 1.59 31.24
CA ALA A 472 -7.89 0.67 31.79
C ALA A 472 -8.09 0.42 33.29
N SER A 473 -8.29 1.48 34.07
CA SER A 473 -8.51 1.36 35.53
C SER A 473 -9.85 0.70 35.91
N ARG A 474 -10.85 0.74 34.98
CA ARG A 474 -12.18 0.15 35.19
C ARG A 474 -12.29 -1.29 34.69
N GLN A 475 -11.32 -1.77 33.92
CA GLN A 475 -11.32 -3.08 33.26
C GLN A 475 -9.93 -3.77 33.40
N PRO A 476 -9.39 -3.93 34.61
CA PRO A 476 -8.02 -4.44 34.81
C PRO A 476 -7.83 -5.88 34.25
N GLU A 477 -8.83 -6.76 34.43
CA GLU A 477 -8.77 -8.12 33.89
C GLU A 477 -8.69 -8.16 32.36
N ARG A 478 -9.37 -7.22 31.68
CA ARG A 478 -9.30 -7.10 30.22
C ARG A 478 -7.94 -6.59 29.78
N VAL A 479 -7.40 -5.62 30.50
CA VAL A 479 -6.04 -5.12 30.26
C VAL A 479 -5.03 -6.27 30.37
N GLU A 480 -5.10 -7.07 31.43
CA GLU A 480 -4.21 -8.21 31.65
C GLU A 480 -4.35 -9.24 30.52
N THR A 481 -5.58 -9.65 30.18
CA THR A 481 -5.85 -10.63 29.12
C THR A 481 -5.33 -10.15 27.76
N MET A 482 -5.63 -8.91 27.37
CA MET A 482 -5.19 -8.39 26.07
C MET A 482 -3.68 -8.16 26.03
N SER A 483 -3.06 -7.78 27.13
CA SER A 483 -1.60 -7.64 27.24
C SER A 483 -0.90 -8.98 27.11
N ALA A 484 -1.43 -10.03 27.75
CA ALA A 484 -0.92 -11.40 27.62
C ALA A 484 -1.06 -11.91 26.17
N HIS A 485 -2.19 -11.67 25.51
CA HIS A 485 -2.37 -12.04 24.11
C HIS A 485 -1.42 -11.28 23.18
N LEU A 486 -1.22 -9.96 23.37
CA LEU A 486 -0.25 -9.20 22.60
C LEU A 486 1.15 -9.80 22.75
N LEU A 487 1.56 -10.06 24.00
CA LEU A 487 2.88 -10.61 24.32
C LEU A 487 3.09 -12.01 23.71
N ASP A 488 2.06 -12.87 23.76
CA ASP A 488 2.08 -14.17 23.10
C ASP A 488 2.28 -14.06 21.59
N VAL A 489 1.50 -13.20 20.90
CA VAL A 489 1.63 -12.98 19.46
C VAL A 489 3.03 -12.43 19.09
N LEU A 490 3.58 -11.52 19.90
CA LEU A 490 4.92 -10.98 19.69
C LEU A 490 5.97 -12.08 19.80
N ASN A 491 5.95 -12.88 20.86
CA ASN A 491 7.00 -13.86 21.19
C ASN A 491 6.88 -15.16 20.38
N ARG A 492 5.72 -15.48 19.81
CA ARG A 492 5.59 -16.60 18.85
C ARG A 492 6.22 -16.32 17.50
N GLY A 493 6.59 -15.08 17.19
CA GLY A 493 7.09 -14.70 15.89
C GLY A 493 6.04 -14.69 14.76
N ARG A 494 4.77 -15.01 15.06
CA ARG A 494 3.66 -15.07 14.09
C ARG A 494 2.30 -14.86 14.75
N SER A 495 1.29 -14.43 13.98
CA SER A 495 -0.10 -14.31 14.45
C SER A 495 -1.08 -15.27 13.76
N ARG A 496 -0.66 -15.83 12.67
CA ARG A 496 -1.42 -16.78 11.85
C ARG A 496 -0.97 -18.22 12.13
#